data_b83fd37a0e1d23de6cbaea1bed520e80
#
_entry.id   b83fd37a0e1d23de6cbaea1bed520e80
#
_cell.length_a   1.000
_cell.length_b   1.000
_cell.length_c   1.000
_cell.angle_alpha   90.00
_cell.angle_beta   90.00
_cell.angle_gamma   90.00
#
_symmetry.space_group_name_H-M   'P 1'
#
loop_
_entity.id
_entity.type
_entity.pdbx_description
1 polymer ?
#
loop_
_entity_poly.entity_id
_entity_poly.type
_entity_poly.pdbx_seq_one_letter_code
_entity_poly.pdbx_strand_id
1 'polypeptide(L)'
;MGNMNSSYINKIKTSFPIEDRYRMYGMYASSDITFENVNIERVKKIKIYYPNEMVLFPGKKYPLVLMVNGTGVEYNKYEVTFKHLSSWGFIVAGNDDPSTCQGDSVVNTLNYMLYLNNSNYSLFYNKIDVNRIGLSGHSQGGCGVFNAISKHGELSKYFKCAFASSATTKSLIESWKLEPFKYEPELVNIPIMIVQSNGKTDKAICPFEETKANYDKIRNVKKVVGVRKNADHGEMLLYHDPYMTAWFCYILLNDQIAGRAFVGNDAEFLRNNENWENCQIDNI
;
A
#
# COMPACT_ATOMS: atom_id res chain seq x y z
N MET A 1 -18.07 -4.23 -21.43
CA MET A 1 -16.65 -4.00 -21.09
C MET A 1 -16.46 -2.49 -21.00
N GLY A 2 -16.54 -1.93 -19.78
CA GLY A 2 -16.36 -0.49 -19.59
C GLY A 2 -14.91 -0.11 -19.84
N ASN A 3 -14.70 0.96 -20.65
CA ASN A 3 -13.42 1.57 -20.94
C ASN A 3 -12.68 1.89 -19.62
N MET A 4 -11.81 0.99 -19.17
CA MET A 4 -10.84 1.31 -18.14
C MET A 4 -9.89 2.35 -18.71
N ASN A 5 -9.71 3.42 -17.99
CA ASN A 5 -9.06 4.65 -18.46
C ASN A 5 -7.62 4.36 -18.93
N SER A 6 -7.44 4.16 -20.24
CA SER A 6 -6.13 3.95 -20.88
C SER A 6 -5.13 5.06 -20.54
N SER A 7 -5.63 6.22 -20.11
CA SER A 7 -4.80 7.37 -19.70
C SER A 7 -3.94 7.09 -18.45
N TYR A 8 -4.37 6.23 -17.53
CA TYR A 8 -3.61 5.89 -16.33
C TYR A 8 -2.38 5.05 -16.68
N ILE A 9 -2.61 3.92 -17.35
CA ILE A 9 -1.55 2.97 -17.75
C ILE A 9 -0.51 3.65 -18.66
N ASN A 10 -0.96 4.46 -19.60
CA ASN A 10 -0.10 5.07 -20.61
C ASN A 10 0.81 6.19 -20.10
N LYS A 11 0.62 6.68 -18.88
CA LYS A 11 1.50 7.68 -18.28
C LYS A 11 2.85 7.11 -17.84
N ILE A 12 2.90 5.83 -17.47
CA ILE A 12 4.14 5.18 -17.07
C ILE A 12 4.83 4.63 -18.32
N LYS A 13 5.99 5.18 -18.66
CA LYS A 13 6.85 4.70 -19.75
C LYS A 13 8.01 3.93 -19.15
N THR A 14 8.22 2.71 -19.61
CA THR A 14 9.29 1.85 -19.10
C THR A 14 9.66 0.79 -20.13
N SER A 15 10.94 0.43 -20.21
CA SER A 15 11.43 -0.74 -20.95
C SER A 15 11.60 -1.97 -20.03
N PHE A 16 11.35 -1.81 -18.73
CA PHE A 16 11.56 -2.83 -17.73
C PHE A 16 10.33 -3.75 -17.61
N PRO A 17 10.49 -5.07 -17.89
CA PRO A 17 9.35 -5.97 -18.10
C PRO A 17 8.47 -6.18 -16.88
N ILE A 18 8.99 -6.10 -15.65
CA ILE A 18 8.16 -6.26 -14.45
C ILE A 18 7.38 -4.96 -14.20
N GLU A 19 8.03 -3.79 -14.28
CA GLU A 19 7.31 -2.52 -14.19
C GLU A 19 6.24 -2.42 -15.29
N ASP A 20 6.54 -2.82 -16.52
CA ASP A 20 5.59 -2.83 -17.64
C ASP A 20 4.41 -3.78 -17.40
N ARG A 21 4.68 -4.98 -16.88
CA ARG A 21 3.64 -5.97 -16.57
C ARG A 21 2.69 -5.47 -15.49
N TYR A 22 3.23 -4.98 -14.37
CA TYR A 22 2.42 -4.65 -13.19
C TYR A 22 1.83 -3.23 -13.23
N ARG A 23 2.14 -2.40 -14.24
CA ARG A 23 1.35 -1.20 -14.53
C ARG A 23 0.04 -1.51 -15.25
N MET A 24 -0.06 -2.70 -15.88
CA MET A 24 -1.27 -3.13 -16.57
C MET A 24 -2.29 -3.66 -15.56
N TYR A 25 -3.57 -3.60 -15.93
CA TYR A 25 -4.60 -4.28 -15.15
C TYR A 25 -4.39 -5.79 -15.18
N GLY A 26 -4.67 -6.44 -14.05
CA GLY A 26 -4.66 -7.90 -13.92
C GLY A 26 -5.84 -8.55 -14.63
N MET A 27 -5.98 -9.86 -14.41
CA MET A 27 -6.95 -10.68 -15.13
C MET A 27 -8.38 -10.57 -14.61
N TYR A 28 -8.60 -9.98 -13.43
CA TYR A 28 -9.91 -9.96 -12.80
C TYR A 28 -10.66 -8.65 -13.10
N ALA A 29 -11.93 -8.77 -13.47
CA ALA A 29 -12.83 -7.63 -13.44
C ALA A 29 -13.06 -7.22 -11.96
N SER A 30 -13.14 -5.91 -11.73
CA SER A 30 -13.30 -5.34 -10.40
C SER A 30 -14.73 -4.90 -10.16
N SER A 31 -15.28 -5.25 -8.99
CA SER A 31 -16.51 -4.68 -8.42
C SER A 31 -16.18 -3.90 -7.16
N ASP A 32 -17.10 -3.05 -6.75
CA ASP A 32 -16.95 -2.25 -5.54
C ASP A 32 -18.24 -2.15 -4.73
N ILE A 33 -18.10 -1.85 -3.46
CA ILE A 33 -19.19 -1.57 -2.53
C ILE A 33 -18.74 -0.50 -1.53
N THR A 34 -19.66 0.34 -1.11
CA THR A 34 -19.43 1.30 -0.03
C THR A 34 -20.35 0.97 1.14
N PHE A 35 -19.76 0.82 2.32
CA PHE A 35 -20.50 0.78 3.58
C PHE A 35 -20.53 2.19 4.15
N GLU A 36 -21.74 2.71 4.34
CA GLU A 36 -21.96 4.05 4.91
C GLU A 36 -22.45 3.93 6.35
N ASN A 37 -22.25 4.99 7.14
CA ASN A 37 -22.65 5.06 8.54
C ASN A 37 -22.12 3.90 9.40
N VAL A 38 -20.90 3.46 9.10
CA VAL A 38 -20.23 2.47 9.95
C VAL A 38 -19.98 3.09 11.33
N ASN A 39 -20.31 2.37 12.40
CA ASN A 39 -20.13 2.85 13.76
C ASN A 39 -18.70 2.58 14.25
N ILE A 40 -17.76 3.30 13.68
CA ILE A 40 -16.32 3.18 13.95
C ILE A 40 -15.79 4.58 14.28
N GLU A 41 -14.96 4.66 15.32
CA GLU A 41 -14.34 5.93 15.69
C GLU A 41 -13.58 6.52 14.50
N ARG A 42 -13.87 7.79 14.15
CA ARG A 42 -13.28 8.57 13.04
C ARG A 42 -13.58 8.06 11.63
N VAL A 43 -14.27 6.94 11.46
CA VAL A 43 -14.61 6.35 10.16
C VAL A 43 -16.11 6.24 10.03
N LYS A 44 -16.68 6.91 9.02
CA LYS A 44 -18.11 6.85 8.69
C LYS A 44 -18.37 6.01 7.44
N LYS A 45 -17.37 5.95 6.53
CA LYS A 45 -17.48 5.21 5.28
C LYS A 45 -16.29 4.30 5.05
N ILE A 46 -16.58 3.12 4.54
CA ILE A 46 -15.55 2.17 4.07
C ILE A 46 -15.88 1.81 2.63
N LYS A 47 -14.94 2.07 1.73
CA LYS A 47 -14.98 1.68 0.32
C LYS A 47 -14.17 0.41 0.13
N ILE A 48 -14.77 -0.59 -0.53
CA ILE A 48 -14.13 -1.88 -0.80
C ILE A 48 -14.21 -2.17 -2.29
N TYR A 49 -13.05 -2.47 -2.90
CA TYR A 49 -12.95 -3.06 -4.23
C TYR A 49 -12.57 -4.53 -4.11
N TYR A 50 -13.10 -5.38 -5.00
CA TYR A 50 -12.87 -6.81 -4.96
C TYR A 50 -12.96 -7.45 -6.35
N PRO A 51 -12.28 -8.58 -6.60
CA PRO A 51 -12.42 -9.34 -7.83
C PRO A 51 -13.89 -9.80 -8.03
N ASN A 52 -14.45 -9.51 -9.19
CA ASN A 52 -15.86 -9.81 -9.48
C ASN A 52 -16.19 -11.28 -9.30
N GLU A 53 -15.24 -12.16 -9.64
CA GLU A 53 -15.40 -13.61 -9.49
C GLU A 53 -15.49 -14.10 -8.04
N MET A 54 -15.16 -13.24 -7.06
CA MET A 54 -15.23 -13.60 -5.63
C MET A 54 -16.61 -14.16 -5.24
N VAL A 55 -17.66 -13.67 -5.88
CA VAL A 55 -19.04 -14.14 -5.64
C VAL A 55 -19.32 -15.51 -6.24
N LEU A 56 -18.54 -15.94 -7.24
CA LEU A 56 -18.75 -17.20 -7.97
C LEU A 56 -18.03 -18.39 -7.34
N PHE A 57 -17.01 -18.15 -6.51
CA PHE A 57 -16.17 -19.20 -5.93
C PHE A 57 -16.27 -19.21 -4.39
N PRO A 58 -17.24 -19.90 -3.78
CA PRO A 58 -17.51 -19.86 -2.35
C PRO A 58 -16.30 -20.22 -1.47
N GLY A 59 -15.50 -21.20 -1.88
CA GLY A 59 -14.35 -21.70 -1.09
C GLY A 59 -13.04 -20.93 -1.29
N LYS A 60 -12.95 -20.00 -2.26
CA LYS A 60 -11.73 -19.24 -2.54
C LYS A 60 -11.62 -18.05 -1.60
N LYS A 61 -10.44 -17.90 -0.99
CA LYS A 61 -10.07 -16.74 -0.17
C LYS A 61 -9.11 -15.83 -0.93
N TYR A 62 -9.19 -14.55 -0.64
CA TYR A 62 -8.44 -13.49 -1.32
C TYR A 62 -7.60 -12.71 -0.31
N PRO A 63 -6.39 -12.28 -0.65
CA PRO A 63 -5.62 -11.37 0.18
C PRO A 63 -6.33 -10.02 0.30
N LEU A 64 -6.10 -9.33 1.41
CA LEU A 64 -6.63 -7.99 1.68
C LEU A 64 -5.50 -6.97 1.66
N VAL A 65 -5.70 -5.83 1.00
CA VAL A 65 -4.84 -4.66 1.12
C VAL A 65 -5.65 -3.50 1.70
N LEU A 66 -5.13 -2.89 2.75
CA LEU A 66 -5.73 -1.72 3.38
C LEU A 66 -4.96 -0.45 3.01
N MET A 67 -5.70 0.59 2.61
CA MET A 67 -5.13 1.89 2.28
C MET A 67 -5.20 2.82 3.49
N VAL A 68 -4.07 3.45 3.79
CA VAL A 68 -3.92 4.50 4.80
C VAL A 68 -3.83 5.85 4.10
N ASN A 69 -4.79 6.72 4.35
CA ASN A 69 -4.97 7.97 3.61
C ASN A 69 -3.88 9.01 3.93
N GLY A 70 -3.60 9.90 2.98
CA GLY A 70 -2.81 11.10 3.20
C GLY A 70 -3.59 12.20 3.95
N THR A 71 -2.93 13.30 4.25
CA THR A 71 -3.52 14.44 4.94
C THR A 71 -4.68 15.06 4.15
N GLY A 72 -5.84 15.18 4.79
CA GLY A 72 -6.99 15.88 4.22
C GLY A 72 -7.66 15.18 3.04
N VAL A 73 -7.33 13.92 2.78
CA VAL A 73 -7.95 13.13 1.70
C VAL A 73 -8.57 11.84 2.24
N GLU A 74 -9.52 11.31 1.50
CA GLU A 74 -10.27 10.11 1.80
C GLU A 74 -9.98 9.02 0.75
N TYR A 75 -10.59 7.85 0.91
CA TYR A 75 -10.45 6.72 -0.02
C TYR A 75 -10.65 7.08 -1.49
N ASN A 76 -11.53 8.05 -1.80
CA ASN A 76 -11.84 8.46 -3.18
C ASN A 76 -10.62 8.95 -3.98
N LYS A 77 -9.59 9.43 -3.28
CA LYS A 77 -8.32 9.80 -3.89
C LYS A 77 -7.56 8.59 -4.48
N TYR A 78 -7.84 7.39 -3.97
CA TYR A 78 -7.09 6.16 -4.25
C TYR A 78 -7.86 5.12 -5.04
N GLU A 79 -9.09 5.40 -5.48
CA GLU A 79 -9.97 4.42 -6.11
C GLU A 79 -9.38 3.79 -7.38
N VAL A 80 -8.55 4.51 -8.12
CA VAL A 80 -7.85 3.96 -9.29
C VAL A 80 -6.87 2.86 -8.86
N THR A 81 -6.11 3.10 -7.80
CA THR A 81 -5.21 2.11 -7.18
C THR A 81 -6.00 0.93 -6.62
N PHE A 82 -7.14 1.17 -5.96
CA PHE A 82 -8.00 0.10 -5.45
C PHE A 82 -8.48 -0.81 -6.58
N LYS A 83 -8.99 -0.21 -7.64
CA LYS A 83 -9.43 -0.92 -8.84
C LYS A 83 -8.29 -1.70 -9.49
N HIS A 84 -7.10 -1.08 -9.56
CA HIS A 84 -5.93 -1.74 -10.11
C HIS A 84 -5.53 -2.97 -9.30
N LEU A 85 -5.33 -2.83 -7.98
CA LEU A 85 -4.99 -3.96 -7.11
C LEU A 85 -6.07 -5.06 -7.12
N SER A 86 -7.37 -4.68 -7.14
CA SER A 86 -8.43 -5.70 -7.19
C SER A 86 -8.41 -6.49 -8.49
N SER A 87 -7.97 -5.89 -9.60
CA SER A 87 -7.78 -6.61 -10.87
C SER A 87 -6.66 -7.66 -10.80
N TRP A 88 -5.75 -7.54 -9.86
CA TRP A 88 -4.69 -8.51 -9.57
C TRP A 88 -5.10 -9.55 -8.52
N GLY A 89 -6.33 -9.52 -8.04
CA GLY A 89 -6.88 -10.54 -7.16
C GLY A 89 -6.92 -10.16 -5.69
N PHE A 90 -6.77 -8.90 -5.34
CA PHE A 90 -6.87 -8.41 -3.97
C PHE A 90 -8.28 -7.92 -3.63
N ILE A 91 -8.74 -8.13 -2.41
CA ILE A 91 -9.74 -7.27 -1.78
C ILE A 91 -9.00 -6.03 -1.29
N VAL A 92 -9.50 -4.84 -1.60
CA VAL A 92 -8.85 -3.58 -1.22
C VAL A 92 -9.84 -2.72 -0.48
N ALA A 93 -9.49 -2.22 0.70
CA ALA A 93 -10.38 -1.39 1.48
C ALA A 93 -9.69 -0.10 1.94
N GLY A 94 -10.44 0.99 1.92
CA GLY A 94 -10.05 2.30 2.44
C GLY A 94 -11.23 2.99 3.11
N ASN A 95 -10.95 3.99 3.92
CA ASN A 95 -11.93 4.72 4.71
C ASN A 95 -11.92 6.21 4.42
N ASP A 96 -12.80 6.97 5.08
CA ASP A 96 -12.98 8.41 4.93
C ASP A 96 -12.26 9.26 6.01
N ASP A 97 -11.37 8.66 6.82
CA ASP A 97 -10.60 9.45 7.79
C ASP A 97 -9.51 10.26 7.08
N PRO A 98 -9.49 11.60 7.18
CA PRO A 98 -8.49 12.45 6.57
C PRO A 98 -7.22 12.63 7.42
N SER A 99 -7.13 11.96 8.58
CA SER A 99 -6.02 12.12 9.54
C SER A 99 -5.59 10.77 10.13
N THR A 100 -4.73 10.06 9.41
CA THR A 100 -4.47 8.61 9.59
C THR A 100 -3.11 8.26 10.17
N CYS A 101 -2.26 9.24 10.47
CA CYS A 101 -0.85 9.01 10.83
C CYS A 101 -0.67 8.12 12.07
N GLN A 102 -1.62 8.10 13.00
CA GLN A 102 -1.58 7.23 14.18
C GLN A 102 -1.84 5.75 13.88
N GLY A 103 -2.42 5.44 12.70
CA GLY A 103 -2.76 4.09 12.31
C GLY A 103 -4.10 3.57 12.83
N ASP A 104 -4.79 4.31 13.71
CA ASP A 104 -6.03 3.87 14.37
C ASP A 104 -7.13 3.54 13.35
N SER A 105 -7.40 4.45 12.42
CA SER A 105 -8.51 4.28 11.48
C SER A 105 -8.31 3.10 10.52
N VAL A 106 -7.08 2.80 10.11
CA VAL A 106 -6.84 1.62 9.27
C VAL A 106 -6.93 0.33 10.07
N VAL A 107 -6.51 0.33 11.34
CA VAL A 107 -6.67 -0.83 12.22
C VAL A 107 -8.14 -1.07 12.54
N ASN A 108 -8.90 0.00 12.73
CA ASN A 108 -10.35 -0.09 12.89
C ASN A 108 -11.04 -0.59 11.61
N THR A 109 -10.55 -0.18 10.44
CA THR A 109 -11.01 -0.73 9.14
C THR A 109 -10.67 -2.22 9.03
N LEU A 110 -9.48 -2.65 9.45
CA LEU A 110 -9.14 -4.07 9.52
C LEU A 110 -10.15 -4.84 10.38
N ASN A 111 -10.42 -4.35 11.59
CA ASN A 111 -11.36 -5.00 12.49
C ASN A 111 -12.76 -5.13 11.87
N TYR A 112 -13.22 -4.12 11.16
CA TYR A 112 -14.47 -4.17 10.41
C TYR A 112 -14.45 -5.20 9.28
N MET A 113 -13.35 -5.28 8.52
CA MET A 113 -13.17 -6.29 7.48
C MET A 113 -13.17 -7.73 8.05
N LEU A 114 -12.55 -7.93 9.22
CA LEU A 114 -12.59 -9.21 9.94
C LEU A 114 -14.01 -9.54 10.42
N TYR A 115 -14.77 -8.56 10.89
CA TYR A 115 -16.19 -8.72 11.21
C TYR A 115 -17.00 -9.15 9.98
N LEU A 116 -16.81 -8.48 8.83
CA LEU A 116 -17.48 -8.86 7.56
C LEU A 116 -17.10 -10.28 7.13
N ASN A 117 -15.84 -10.67 7.32
CA ASN A 117 -15.36 -12.02 6.99
C ASN A 117 -15.98 -13.13 7.87
N ASN A 118 -16.40 -12.78 9.10
CA ASN A 118 -17.01 -13.71 10.03
C ASN A 118 -18.55 -13.68 10.01
N SER A 119 -19.17 -12.69 9.36
CA SER A 119 -20.63 -12.55 9.28
C SER A 119 -21.19 -13.31 8.10
N ASN A 120 -22.04 -14.31 8.34
CA ASN A 120 -22.68 -15.13 7.30
C ASN A 120 -23.66 -14.36 6.40
N TYR A 121 -24.03 -13.13 6.79
CA TYR A 121 -24.85 -12.22 5.96
C TYR A 121 -24.02 -11.31 5.08
N SER A 122 -22.69 -11.35 5.20
CA SER A 122 -21.79 -10.52 4.46
C SER A 122 -21.39 -11.14 3.11
N LEU A 123 -21.28 -10.31 2.08
CA LEU A 123 -20.65 -10.67 0.81
C LEU A 123 -19.20 -11.20 1.00
N PHE A 124 -18.55 -10.78 2.08
CA PHE A 124 -17.16 -11.13 2.41
C PHE A 124 -17.04 -12.33 3.34
N TYR A 125 -18.16 -13.03 3.64
CA TYR A 125 -18.13 -14.19 4.53
C TYR A 125 -17.16 -15.26 4.05
N ASN A 126 -16.16 -15.58 4.87
CA ASN A 126 -15.07 -16.52 4.57
C ASN A 126 -14.29 -16.20 3.29
N LYS A 127 -14.25 -14.93 2.84
CA LYS A 127 -13.57 -14.50 1.62
C LYS A 127 -12.18 -13.93 1.83
N ILE A 128 -11.87 -13.44 3.03
CA ILE A 128 -10.58 -12.84 3.33
C ILE A 128 -9.61 -13.91 3.82
N ASP A 129 -8.43 -13.97 3.20
CA ASP A 129 -7.32 -14.73 3.74
C ASP A 129 -6.60 -13.89 4.80
N VAL A 130 -6.91 -14.17 6.06
CA VAL A 130 -6.37 -13.43 7.22
C VAL A 130 -4.85 -13.58 7.40
N ASN A 131 -4.23 -14.53 6.70
CA ASN A 131 -2.78 -14.72 6.67
C ASN A 131 -2.09 -13.94 5.53
N ARG A 132 -2.87 -13.21 4.71
CA ARG A 132 -2.37 -12.45 3.55
C ARG A 132 -2.96 -11.04 3.54
N ILE A 133 -2.62 -10.23 4.56
CA ILE A 133 -3.09 -8.85 4.69
C ILE A 133 -1.91 -7.89 4.58
N GLY A 134 -2.02 -6.93 3.66
CA GLY A 134 -1.05 -5.89 3.41
C GLY A 134 -1.56 -4.49 3.77
N LEU A 135 -0.62 -3.58 3.99
CA LEU A 135 -0.86 -2.15 4.20
C LEU A 135 -0.23 -1.34 3.08
N SER A 136 -0.94 -0.34 2.58
CA SER A 136 -0.38 0.69 1.69
C SER A 136 -0.72 2.06 2.22
N GLY A 137 0.22 3.00 2.21
CA GLY A 137 -0.04 4.36 2.64
C GLY A 137 0.83 5.38 1.92
N HIS A 138 0.28 6.58 1.73
CA HIS A 138 0.95 7.69 1.07
C HIS A 138 0.97 8.93 1.96
N SER A 139 2.07 9.69 1.94
CA SER A 139 2.19 10.93 2.71
C SER A 139 2.06 10.67 4.22
N GLN A 140 1.16 11.35 4.90
CA GLN A 140 0.76 11.07 6.28
C GLN A 140 0.37 9.59 6.46
N GLY A 141 -0.29 8.98 5.47
CA GLY A 141 -0.62 7.56 5.50
C GLY A 141 0.62 6.65 5.49
N GLY A 142 1.73 7.11 4.93
CA GLY A 142 3.01 6.42 5.06
C GLY A 142 3.49 6.31 6.52
N CYS A 143 3.34 7.37 7.33
CA CYS A 143 3.55 7.29 8.78
C CYS A 143 2.56 6.34 9.44
N GLY A 144 1.28 6.42 9.03
CA GLY A 144 0.22 5.56 9.54
C GLY A 144 0.50 4.07 9.31
N VAL A 145 1.18 3.71 8.22
CA VAL A 145 1.66 2.34 7.98
C VAL A 145 2.62 1.89 9.10
N PHE A 146 3.62 2.68 9.45
CA PHE A 146 4.56 2.36 10.53
C PHE A 146 3.83 2.21 11.87
N ASN A 147 2.94 3.14 12.18
CA ASN A 147 2.20 3.13 13.44
C ASN A 147 1.19 1.97 13.52
N ALA A 148 0.50 1.63 12.42
CA ALA A 148 -0.40 0.48 12.38
C ALA A 148 0.32 -0.85 12.64
N ILE A 149 1.56 -0.99 12.16
CA ILE A 149 2.38 -2.19 12.40
C ILE A 149 2.82 -2.31 13.86
N SER A 150 3.17 -1.19 14.51
CA SER A 150 3.91 -1.20 15.76
C SER A 150 3.08 -0.88 17.02
N LYS A 151 1.94 -0.21 16.90
CA LYS A 151 1.25 0.38 18.06
C LYS A 151 -0.07 -0.30 18.45
N HIS A 152 -0.60 -1.23 17.66
CA HIS A 152 -1.97 -1.74 17.84
C HIS A 152 -2.07 -3.20 18.29
N GLY A 153 -1.04 -3.69 18.96
CA GLY A 153 -1.06 -4.97 19.69
C GLY A 153 -1.44 -6.17 18.82
N GLU A 154 -2.49 -6.88 19.20
CA GLU A 154 -2.92 -8.10 18.51
C GLU A 154 -3.37 -7.85 17.06
N LEU A 155 -3.98 -6.69 16.76
CA LEU A 155 -4.43 -6.38 15.40
C LEU A 155 -3.26 -6.13 14.46
N SER A 156 -2.13 -5.60 14.95
CA SER A 156 -0.91 -5.44 14.14
C SER A 156 -0.37 -6.76 13.59
N LYS A 157 -0.60 -7.88 14.27
CA LYS A 157 -0.13 -9.22 13.87
C LYS A 157 -0.78 -9.75 12.59
N TYR A 158 -1.92 -9.19 12.18
CA TYR A 158 -2.56 -9.56 10.92
C TYR A 158 -1.79 -9.06 9.70
N PHE A 159 -1.05 -7.95 9.82
CA PHE A 159 -0.29 -7.41 8.70
C PHE A 159 0.91 -8.30 8.35
N LYS A 160 1.07 -8.60 7.06
CA LYS A 160 2.11 -9.50 6.54
C LYS A 160 3.10 -8.83 5.63
N CYS A 161 2.75 -7.67 5.06
CA CYS A 161 3.67 -6.78 4.39
C CYS A 161 3.12 -5.36 4.32
N ALA A 162 4.00 -4.42 4.03
CA ALA A 162 3.69 -3.01 3.97
C ALA A 162 4.33 -2.31 2.77
N PHE A 163 3.68 -1.23 2.36
CA PHE A 163 4.17 -0.30 1.36
C PHE A 163 3.96 1.13 1.86
N ALA A 164 5.03 1.89 2.02
CA ALA A 164 4.99 3.28 2.48
C ALA A 164 5.55 4.19 1.38
N SER A 165 4.71 5.09 0.85
CA SER A 165 5.08 6.03 -0.20
C SER A 165 5.13 7.44 0.34
N SER A 166 6.22 8.15 0.05
CA SER A 166 6.40 9.57 0.39
C SER A 166 6.00 9.87 1.85
N ALA A 167 6.41 8.97 2.78
CA ALA A 167 6.00 9.05 4.18
C ALA A 167 6.58 10.31 4.83
N THR A 168 5.72 11.08 5.51
CA THR A 168 6.14 12.28 6.26
C THR A 168 7.25 11.91 7.25
N THR A 169 8.36 12.64 7.23
CA THR A 169 9.52 12.32 8.06
C THR A 169 9.35 12.73 9.51
N LYS A 170 10.18 12.14 10.38
CA LYS A 170 10.19 12.48 11.82
C LYS A 170 10.51 13.95 12.07
N SER A 171 11.49 14.51 11.35
CA SER A 171 11.85 15.92 11.48
C SER A 171 10.70 16.87 11.15
N LEU A 172 9.94 16.56 10.11
CA LEU A 172 8.77 17.37 9.76
C LEU A 172 7.67 17.25 10.83
N ILE A 173 7.41 16.05 11.34
CA ILE A 173 6.46 15.79 12.43
C ILE A 173 6.86 16.60 13.68
N GLU A 174 8.13 16.61 14.03
CA GLU A 174 8.66 17.38 15.16
C GLU A 174 8.56 18.90 14.94
N SER A 175 8.91 19.37 13.74
CA SER A 175 8.82 20.81 13.40
C SER A 175 7.37 21.32 13.49
N TRP A 176 6.40 20.49 13.19
CA TRP A 176 4.98 20.81 13.30
C TRP A 176 4.37 20.52 14.67
N LYS A 177 5.19 20.03 15.63
CA LYS A 177 4.76 19.65 16.99
C LYS A 177 3.64 18.60 17.01
N LEU A 178 3.68 17.65 16.08
CA LEU A 178 2.69 16.60 15.93
C LEU A 178 3.14 15.31 16.64
N GLU A 179 3.49 15.40 17.93
CA GLU A 179 3.99 14.29 18.75
C GLU A 179 3.21 12.97 18.61
N PRO A 180 1.85 12.98 18.55
CA PRO A 180 1.09 11.74 18.38
C PRO A 180 1.39 10.99 17.08
N PHE A 181 1.97 11.67 16.07
CA PHE A 181 2.28 11.10 14.77
C PHE A 181 3.65 10.43 14.69
N LYS A 182 4.48 10.55 15.73
CA LYS A 182 5.79 9.91 15.79
C LYS A 182 5.66 8.40 15.59
N TYR A 183 6.58 7.83 14.84
CA TYR A 183 6.67 6.41 14.55
C TYR A 183 8.10 5.91 14.73
N GLU A 184 8.26 4.61 14.97
CA GLU A 184 9.54 3.97 15.24
C GLU A 184 9.84 2.90 14.15
N PRO A 185 10.69 3.23 13.14
CA PRO A 185 11.02 2.31 12.05
C PRO A 185 11.63 0.99 12.55
N GLU A 186 12.38 1.02 13.65
CA GLU A 186 13.00 -0.14 14.27
C GLU A 186 12.02 -1.18 14.81
N LEU A 187 10.74 -0.80 14.99
CA LEU A 187 9.67 -1.71 15.40
C LEU A 187 9.00 -2.43 14.22
N VAL A 188 9.35 -2.09 13.00
CA VAL A 188 8.83 -2.79 11.81
C VAL A 188 9.40 -4.22 11.78
N ASN A 189 8.50 -5.19 11.82
CA ASN A 189 8.81 -6.62 11.92
C ASN A 189 8.22 -7.46 10.77
N ILE A 190 7.75 -6.81 9.72
CA ILE A 190 7.19 -7.42 8.51
C ILE A 190 7.89 -6.86 7.26
N PRO A 191 7.88 -7.58 6.12
CA PRO A 191 8.38 -7.07 4.86
C PRO A 191 7.83 -5.70 4.51
N ILE A 192 8.70 -4.76 4.11
CA ILE A 192 8.30 -3.38 3.80
C ILE A 192 9.04 -2.82 2.57
N MET A 193 8.29 -2.15 1.71
CA MET A 193 8.84 -1.33 0.64
C MET A 193 8.57 0.14 0.94
N ILE A 194 9.61 0.98 0.88
CA ILE A 194 9.55 2.42 1.19
C ILE A 194 10.00 3.16 -0.06
N VAL A 195 9.16 4.01 -0.60
CA VAL A 195 9.49 4.78 -1.80
C VAL A 195 9.10 6.25 -1.66
N GLN A 196 9.76 7.09 -2.44
CA GLN A 196 9.44 8.51 -2.58
C GLN A 196 9.76 8.98 -3.99
N SER A 197 9.49 10.24 -4.31
CA SER A 197 9.93 10.86 -5.56
C SER A 197 11.11 11.82 -5.35
N ASN A 198 11.72 12.26 -6.46
CA ASN A 198 12.72 13.31 -6.44
C ASN A 198 12.15 14.71 -6.69
N GLY A 199 10.83 14.86 -6.68
CA GLY A 199 10.14 16.13 -6.86
C GLY A 199 10.38 17.12 -5.72
N LYS A 200 10.05 18.37 -5.98
CA LYS A 200 10.30 19.46 -5.02
C LYS A 200 9.50 19.27 -3.72
N THR A 201 8.26 18.83 -3.83
CA THR A 201 7.39 18.63 -2.66
C THR A 201 7.89 17.46 -1.81
N ASP A 202 8.26 16.34 -2.43
CA ASP A 202 8.80 15.18 -1.72
C ASP A 202 10.14 15.51 -1.02
N LYS A 203 11.01 16.26 -1.68
CA LYS A 203 12.26 16.73 -1.03
C LYS A 203 12.02 17.55 0.24
N ALA A 204 10.86 18.19 0.35
CA ALA A 204 10.49 18.95 1.56
C ALA A 204 9.77 18.10 2.62
N ILE A 205 8.94 17.12 2.19
CA ILE A 205 8.12 16.29 3.08
C ILE A 205 8.89 15.07 3.59
N CYS A 206 9.67 14.44 2.70
CA CYS A 206 10.41 13.21 2.95
C CYS A 206 11.78 13.23 2.25
N PRO A 207 12.72 14.08 2.66
CA PRO A 207 14.06 14.07 2.08
C PRO A 207 14.67 12.68 2.16
N PHE A 208 15.37 12.28 1.08
CA PHE A 208 15.83 10.89 0.93
C PHE A 208 16.74 10.42 2.07
N GLU A 209 17.56 11.30 2.60
CA GLU A 209 18.44 11.00 3.73
C GLU A 209 17.66 10.50 4.95
N GLU A 210 16.51 11.09 5.24
CA GLU A 210 15.65 10.65 6.35
C GLU A 210 14.89 9.37 6.01
N THR A 211 14.39 9.23 4.77
CA THR A 211 13.79 7.99 4.30
C THR A 211 14.79 6.82 4.37
N LYS A 212 16.03 7.07 3.94
CA LYS A 212 17.13 6.11 4.03
C LYS A 212 17.48 5.77 5.49
N ALA A 213 17.53 6.77 6.36
CA ALA A 213 17.76 6.55 7.80
C ALA A 213 16.65 5.69 8.44
N ASN A 214 15.39 5.87 8.03
CA ASN A 214 14.29 5.00 8.45
C ASN A 214 14.50 3.57 7.95
N TYR A 215 14.82 3.41 6.66
CA TYR A 215 15.14 2.11 6.06
C TYR A 215 16.28 1.41 6.79
N ASP A 216 17.35 2.13 7.15
CA ASP A 216 18.52 1.56 7.82
C ASP A 216 18.23 1.11 9.26
N LYS A 217 17.23 1.67 9.92
CA LYS A 217 16.78 1.24 11.24
C LYS A 217 15.98 -0.06 11.23
N ILE A 218 15.31 -0.36 10.15
CA ILE A 218 14.53 -1.60 10.01
C ILE A 218 15.50 -2.78 9.91
N ARG A 219 15.26 -3.85 10.68
CA ARG A 219 16.15 -5.02 10.79
C ARG A 219 15.38 -6.33 10.60
N ASN A 220 16.09 -7.34 10.13
CA ASN A 220 15.65 -8.74 10.10
C ASN A 220 14.36 -9.00 9.29
N VAL A 221 14.03 -8.15 8.33
CA VAL A 221 12.91 -8.32 7.41
C VAL A 221 13.34 -8.00 5.97
N LYS A 222 12.59 -8.53 5.02
CA LYS A 222 12.73 -8.12 3.62
C LYS A 222 12.37 -6.65 3.50
N LYS A 223 13.25 -5.84 2.95
CA LYS A 223 13.02 -4.41 2.80
C LYS A 223 13.57 -3.86 1.50
N VAL A 224 12.86 -2.90 0.95
CA VAL A 224 13.19 -2.22 -0.31
C VAL A 224 13.08 -0.72 -0.10
N VAL A 225 14.00 0.05 -0.67
CA VAL A 225 13.90 1.51 -0.73
C VAL A 225 14.27 2.00 -2.13
N GLY A 226 13.64 3.08 -2.58
CA GLY A 226 13.98 3.72 -3.85
C GLY A 226 13.30 5.06 -4.06
N VAL A 227 13.85 5.82 -5.00
CA VAL A 227 13.36 7.16 -5.36
C VAL A 227 12.86 7.16 -6.80
N ARG A 228 11.61 7.51 -6.99
CA ARG A 228 11.01 7.68 -8.33
C ARG A 228 11.49 8.98 -8.95
N LYS A 229 12.07 8.89 -10.16
CA LYS A 229 12.50 10.05 -10.93
C LYS A 229 11.32 10.69 -11.64
N ASN A 230 11.44 12.00 -11.88
CA ASN A 230 10.49 12.78 -12.70
C ASN A 230 9.04 12.70 -12.21
N ALA A 231 8.84 12.64 -10.91
CA ALA A 231 7.54 12.67 -10.26
C ALA A 231 7.58 13.60 -9.05
N ASP A 232 6.43 14.04 -8.59
CA ASP A 232 6.32 14.77 -7.33
C ASP A 232 5.26 14.12 -6.42
N HIS A 233 5.13 14.59 -5.20
CA HIS A 233 4.40 13.99 -4.08
C HIS A 233 3.04 13.38 -4.48
N GLY A 234 2.14 14.18 -5.07
CA GLY A 234 0.81 13.71 -5.46
C GLY A 234 0.80 12.76 -6.66
N GLU A 235 1.85 12.77 -7.48
CA GLU A 235 1.98 11.90 -8.65
C GLU A 235 2.46 10.50 -8.27
N MET A 236 3.03 10.35 -7.08
CA MET A 236 3.49 9.05 -6.59
C MET A 236 2.38 8.00 -6.56
N LEU A 237 1.13 8.38 -6.34
CA LEU A 237 -0.01 7.46 -6.40
C LEU A 237 -0.12 6.71 -7.73
N LEU A 238 0.32 7.33 -8.81
CA LEU A 238 0.40 6.70 -10.13
C LEU A 238 1.73 5.98 -10.33
N TYR A 239 2.84 6.69 -10.07
CA TYR A 239 4.16 6.23 -10.50
C TYR A 239 4.77 5.14 -9.62
N HIS A 240 4.31 4.97 -8.37
CA HIS A 240 4.73 3.84 -7.54
C HIS A 240 3.91 2.57 -7.77
N ASP A 241 2.71 2.69 -8.36
CA ASP A 241 1.70 1.64 -8.43
C ASP A 241 2.19 0.32 -9.07
N PRO A 242 3.01 0.31 -10.14
CA PRO A 242 3.52 -0.94 -10.71
C PRO A 242 4.35 -1.77 -9.73
N TYR A 243 5.35 -1.17 -9.09
CA TYR A 243 6.17 -1.92 -8.12
C TYR A 243 5.47 -2.15 -6.79
N MET A 244 4.53 -1.30 -6.38
CA MET A 244 3.64 -1.59 -5.25
C MET A 244 2.80 -2.84 -5.54
N THR A 245 2.19 -2.92 -6.72
CA THR A 245 1.41 -4.09 -7.14
C THR A 245 2.28 -5.33 -7.21
N ALA A 246 3.47 -5.25 -7.83
CA ALA A 246 4.43 -6.35 -7.86
C ALA A 246 4.86 -6.77 -6.45
N TRP A 247 5.08 -5.83 -5.53
CA TRP A 247 5.44 -6.11 -4.15
C TRP A 247 4.36 -6.93 -3.43
N PHE A 248 3.09 -6.50 -3.52
CA PHE A 248 1.99 -7.25 -2.93
C PHE A 248 1.78 -8.61 -3.60
N CYS A 249 1.90 -8.71 -4.93
CA CYS A 249 1.85 -9.98 -5.63
C CYS A 249 2.97 -10.93 -5.18
N TYR A 250 4.21 -10.43 -5.05
CA TYR A 250 5.34 -11.24 -4.58
C TYR A 250 5.14 -11.74 -3.16
N ILE A 251 4.82 -10.85 -2.21
CA ILE A 251 4.78 -11.22 -0.78
C ILE A 251 3.46 -11.93 -0.42
N LEU A 252 2.31 -11.47 -0.90
CA LEU A 252 1.02 -12.00 -0.48
C LEU A 252 0.47 -13.11 -1.37
N LEU A 253 0.86 -13.14 -2.65
CA LEU A 253 0.42 -14.17 -3.60
C LEU A 253 1.53 -15.18 -3.93
N ASN A 254 2.75 -14.96 -3.43
CA ASN A 254 3.94 -15.74 -3.78
C ASN A 254 4.20 -15.79 -5.30
N ASP A 255 3.92 -14.68 -5.99
CA ASP A 255 4.12 -14.54 -7.43
C ASP A 255 5.62 -14.43 -7.75
N GLN A 256 6.18 -15.48 -8.32
CA GLN A 256 7.61 -15.56 -8.65
C GLN A 256 8.00 -14.62 -9.80
N ILE A 257 7.05 -14.24 -10.67
CA ILE A 257 7.31 -13.25 -11.72
C ILE A 257 7.49 -11.88 -11.08
N ALA A 258 6.59 -11.50 -10.18
CA ALA A 258 6.72 -10.28 -9.39
C ALA A 258 8.01 -10.25 -8.56
N GLY A 259 8.38 -11.41 -8.00
CA GLY A 259 9.62 -11.58 -7.23
C GLY A 259 10.89 -11.21 -7.99
N ARG A 260 10.92 -11.33 -9.32
CA ARG A 260 12.07 -10.91 -10.14
C ARG A 260 12.39 -9.41 -10.05
N ALA A 261 11.45 -8.60 -9.60
CA ALA A 261 11.72 -7.19 -9.32
C ALA A 261 12.61 -7.00 -8.08
N PHE A 262 12.59 -7.96 -7.14
CA PHE A 262 13.12 -7.76 -5.78
C PHE A 262 14.14 -8.81 -5.32
N VAL A 263 14.37 -9.88 -6.10
CA VAL A 263 15.22 -11.02 -5.67
C VAL A 263 16.47 -11.12 -6.53
N GLY A 264 17.61 -11.30 -5.84
CA GLY A 264 18.91 -11.50 -6.48
C GLY A 264 19.60 -10.21 -6.91
N ASN A 265 20.86 -10.36 -7.34
CA ASN A 265 21.69 -9.22 -7.77
C ASN A 265 21.18 -8.56 -9.06
N ASP A 266 20.43 -9.33 -9.85
CA ASP A 266 19.83 -8.88 -11.11
C ASP A 266 18.37 -8.39 -10.95
N ALA A 267 17.93 -8.15 -9.72
CA ALA A 267 16.59 -7.66 -9.43
C ALA A 267 16.27 -6.42 -10.29
N GLU A 268 15.11 -6.44 -10.95
CA GLU A 268 14.75 -5.36 -11.90
C GLU A 268 14.73 -4.01 -11.23
N PHE A 269 14.22 -3.90 -9.99
CA PHE A 269 14.13 -2.65 -9.27
C PHE A 269 15.50 -1.97 -9.06
N LEU A 270 16.57 -2.75 -8.85
CA LEU A 270 17.93 -2.23 -8.72
C LEU A 270 18.49 -1.71 -10.06
N ARG A 271 18.04 -2.28 -11.17
CA ARG A 271 18.53 -1.95 -12.52
C ARG A 271 17.68 -0.91 -13.25
N ASN A 272 16.48 -0.63 -12.76
CA ASN A 272 15.55 0.31 -13.41
C ASN A 272 16.01 1.76 -13.22
N ASN A 273 17.05 2.12 -13.96
CA ASN A 273 17.62 3.46 -13.97
C ASN A 273 16.87 4.44 -14.91
N GLU A 274 15.86 4.01 -15.64
CA GLU A 274 14.98 4.90 -16.40
C GLU A 274 14.10 5.71 -15.44
N ASN A 275 13.45 5.00 -14.53
CA ASN A 275 12.38 5.52 -13.69
C ASN A 275 12.75 5.68 -12.23
N TRP A 276 13.81 4.99 -11.77
CA TRP A 276 14.17 4.92 -10.37
C TRP A 276 15.65 5.26 -10.11
N GLU A 277 15.96 5.69 -8.94
CA GLU A 277 17.31 5.98 -8.45
C GLU A 277 17.41 5.65 -6.96
N ASN A 278 18.63 5.56 -6.45
CA ASN A 278 18.91 5.26 -5.03
C ASN A 278 18.20 3.97 -4.53
N CYS A 279 18.09 2.98 -5.41
CA CYS A 279 17.42 1.72 -5.11
C CYS A 279 18.31 0.83 -4.26
N GLN A 280 17.73 0.26 -3.20
CA GLN A 280 18.37 -0.75 -2.37
C GLN A 280 17.38 -1.83 -1.96
N ILE A 281 17.85 -3.07 -1.85
CA ILE A 281 17.08 -4.24 -1.44
C ILE A 281 17.91 -5.01 -0.42
N ASP A 282 17.32 -5.32 0.74
CA ASP A 282 17.96 -6.11 1.79
C ASP A 282 17.08 -7.27 2.25
N ASN A 283 17.70 -8.40 2.60
CA ASN A 283 17.06 -9.59 3.18
C ASN A 283 15.97 -10.25 2.29
N ILE A 284 16.13 -10.23 0.96
CA ILE A 284 15.19 -10.84 -0.01
C ILE A 284 15.76 -12.13 -0.62
#